data_99074574e5a5f4c28629ee9cace4d059
#
_entry.id   99074574e5a5f4c28629ee9cace4d059
#
_cell.length_a   1.000
_cell.length_b   1.000
_cell.length_c   1.000
_cell.angle_alpha   90.00
_cell.angle_beta   90.00
_cell.angle_gamma   90.00
#
_symmetry.space_group_name_H-M   'P 1'
#
loop_
_entity.id
_entity.type
_entity.pdbx_description
1 polymer ?
#
loop_
_entity_poly.entity_id
_entity_poly.type
_entity_poly.pdbx_seq_one_letter_code
_entity_poly.pdbx_strand_id
1 'polypeptide(L)'
;MGKTIVNSKDVAGAEVQGLFGGEGKFLRLPMYSDSDAPPFTVIAETEMAPGARAGLHIQPDQQELLYVLAGHGHFTIDGETSPVKPGDAILARAGANFGLANTGQGPLRYLVVKCRTS
;
A
#
# COMPACT_ATOMS: atom_id res chain seq x y z
N MET A 1 13.87 15.47 -15.24
CA MET A 1 13.43 15.86 -13.90
C MET A 1 11.96 15.55 -13.71
N GLY A 2 11.60 14.94 -12.61
CA GLY A 2 10.22 14.59 -12.31
C GLY A 2 9.37 15.78 -11.88
N LYS A 3 8.07 15.56 -11.77
CA LYS A 3 7.12 16.55 -11.29
C LYS A 3 7.32 16.77 -9.80
N THR A 4 7.10 17.98 -9.33
CA THR A 4 7.16 18.31 -7.90
C THR A 4 5.84 18.02 -7.20
N ILE A 5 4.72 18.24 -7.90
CA ILE A 5 3.37 18.04 -7.35
C ILE A 5 2.62 17.10 -8.28
N VAL A 6 2.09 16.02 -7.71
CA VAL A 6 1.26 15.06 -8.43
C VAL A 6 0.00 14.83 -7.63
N ASN A 7 -1.16 14.92 -8.29
CA ASN A 7 -2.43 14.56 -7.70
C ASN A 7 -2.81 13.16 -8.16
N SER A 8 -3.19 12.29 -7.23
CA SER A 8 -3.52 10.91 -7.56
C SER A 8 -4.68 10.78 -8.55
N LYS A 9 -5.56 11.79 -8.61
CA LYS A 9 -6.69 11.79 -9.56
C LYS A 9 -6.26 12.05 -10.99
N ASP A 10 -5.04 12.56 -11.20
CA ASP A 10 -4.52 12.91 -12.52
C ASP A 10 -3.59 11.84 -13.10
N VAL A 11 -3.33 10.76 -12.36
CA VAL A 11 -2.45 9.69 -12.83
C VAL A 11 -3.27 8.55 -13.44
N ALA A 12 -2.66 7.86 -14.40
CA ALA A 12 -3.25 6.65 -14.96
C ALA A 12 -3.18 5.53 -13.93
N GLY A 13 -4.33 4.97 -13.59
CA GLY A 13 -4.43 3.86 -12.65
C GLY A 13 -4.20 2.53 -13.33
N ALA A 14 -3.79 1.54 -12.54
CA ALA A 14 -3.67 0.17 -12.98
C ALA A 14 -4.46 -0.74 -12.04
N GLU A 15 -5.33 -1.56 -12.61
CA GLU A 15 -6.08 -2.55 -11.86
C GLU A 15 -5.24 -3.81 -11.70
N VAL A 16 -5.15 -4.31 -10.47
CA VAL A 16 -4.40 -5.52 -10.13
C VAL A 16 -5.33 -6.47 -9.40
N GLN A 17 -5.23 -7.76 -9.71
CA GLN A 17 -5.98 -8.81 -9.02
C GLN A 17 -5.03 -9.67 -8.21
N GLY A 18 -5.42 -10.00 -6.97
CA GLY A 18 -4.68 -10.96 -6.17
C GLY A 18 -3.27 -10.51 -5.82
N LEU A 19 -3.10 -9.28 -5.39
CA LEU A 19 -1.79 -8.72 -5.08
C LEU A 19 -1.03 -9.58 -4.05
N PHE A 20 0.22 -9.91 -4.34
CA PHE A 20 1.08 -10.77 -3.51
C PHE A 20 0.44 -12.13 -3.18
N GLY A 21 -0.26 -12.73 -4.15
CA GLY A 21 -0.93 -14.00 -3.94
C GLY A 21 -2.21 -13.91 -3.10
N GLY A 22 -2.73 -12.72 -2.87
CA GLY A 22 -3.97 -12.49 -2.16
C GLY A 22 -5.20 -12.65 -3.04
N GLU A 23 -6.23 -11.85 -2.78
CA GLU A 23 -7.52 -11.92 -3.46
C GLU A 23 -8.08 -10.53 -3.75
N GLY A 24 -8.93 -10.46 -4.80
CA GLY A 24 -9.73 -9.29 -5.09
C GLY A 24 -9.01 -8.20 -5.86
N LYS A 25 -9.72 -7.11 -6.06
CA LYS A 25 -9.28 -6.02 -6.92
C LYS A 25 -8.59 -4.91 -6.15
N PHE A 26 -7.49 -4.42 -6.74
CA PHE A 26 -6.76 -3.25 -6.27
C PHE A 26 -6.66 -2.26 -7.43
N LEU A 27 -6.88 -0.99 -7.15
CA LEU A 27 -6.57 0.10 -8.07
C LEU A 27 -5.32 0.81 -7.55
N ARG A 28 -4.25 0.82 -8.33
CA ARG A 28 -3.01 1.50 -7.98
C ARG A 28 -2.87 2.77 -8.77
N LEU A 29 -2.57 3.86 -8.09
CA LEU A 29 -2.39 5.18 -8.68
C LEU A 29 -0.96 5.62 -8.38
N PRO A 30 0.02 5.22 -9.22
CA PRO A 30 1.42 5.56 -8.97
C PRO A 30 1.65 7.05 -9.24
N MET A 31 2.15 7.76 -8.22
CA MET A 31 2.40 9.20 -8.30
C MET A 31 3.84 9.48 -8.69
N TYR A 32 4.78 8.67 -8.18
CA TYR A 32 6.19 8.76 -8.54
C TYR A 32 6.74 7.36 -8.78
N SER A 33 7.68 7.26 -9.71
CA SER A 33 8.39 6.01 -9.97
C SER A 33 9.70 5.99 -9.17
N ASP A 34 10.36 4.82 -9.15
CA ASP A 34 11.61 4.64 -8.44
C ASP A 34 12.77 5.46 -9.02
N SER A 35 12.64 5.94 -10.27
CA SER A 35 13.65 6.81 -10.88
C SER A 35 13.45 8.28 -10.54
N ASP A 36 12.28 8.68 -10.04
CA ASP A 36 11.98 10.09 -9.76
C ASP A 36 12.68 10.61 -8.51
N ALA A 37 12.71 9.79 -7.46
CA ALA A 37 13.19 10.26 -6.15
C ALA A 37 13.83 9.14 -5.33
N PRO A 38 14.95 8.54 -5.79
CA PRO A 38 15.64 7.54 -4.97
C PRO A 38 16.01 8.12 -3.61
N PRO A 39 15.95 7.35 -2.52
CA PRO A 39 15.75 5.91 -2.46
C PRO A 39 14.29 5.44 -2.40
N PHE A 40 13.31 6.30 -2.64
CA PHE A 40 11.91 5.89 -2.71
C PHE A 40 11.69 5.03 -3.95
N THR A 41 11.05 3.89 -3.76
CA THR A 41 10.76 2.96 -4.86
C THR A 41 9.31 2.99 -5.30
N VAL A 42 8.41 3.34 -4.38
CA VAL A 42 6.98 3.49 -4.66
C VAL A 42 6.45 4.66 -3.86
N ILE A 43 5.73 5.53 -4.51
CA ILE A 43 4.86 6.52 -3.88
C ILE A 43 3.56 6.45 -4.68
N ALA A 44 2.54 5.83 -4.08
CA ALA A 44 1.28 5.54 -4.79
C ALA A 44 0.10 5.58 -3.83
N GLU A 45 -1.04 6.02 -4.33
CA GLU A 45 -2.30 5.79 -3.65
C GLU A 45 -2.87 4.45 -4.13
N THR A 46 -3.45 3.68 -3.22
CA THR A 46 -4.02 2.37 -3.54
C THR A 46 -5.43 2.30 -2.98
N GLU A 47 -6.34 1.71 -3.76
CA GLU A 47 -7.69 1.45 -3.35
C GLU A 47 -7.97 -0.05 -3.45
N MET A 48 -8.40 -0.63 -2.33
CA MET A 48 -8.79 -2.04 -2.26
C MET A 48 -10.30 -2.16 -2.29
N ALA A 49 -10.82 -3.00 -3.18
CA ALA A 49 -12.24 -3.32 -3.19
C ALA A 49 -12.64 -4.05 -1.89
N PRO A 50 -13.93 -3.97 -1.49
CA PRO A 50 -14.40 -4.76 -0.35
C PRO A 50 -14.08 -6.24 -0.53
N GLY A 51 -13.56 -6.87 0.52
CA GLY A 51 -13.15 -8.26 0.49
C GLY A 51 -11.77 -8.52 -0.12
N ALA A 52 -11.13 -7.50 -0.70
CA ALA A 52 -9.79 -7.67 -1.26
C ALA A 52 -8.76 -7.83 -0.14
N ARG A 53 -7.71 -8.53 -0.46
CA ARG A 53 -6.65 -8.87 0.50
C ARG A 53 -5.30 -8.96 -0.22
N ALA A 54 -4.32 -8.21 0.25
CA ALA A 54 -2.94 -8.41 -0.15
C ALA A 54 -2.38 -9.59 0.63
N GLY A 55 -1.74 -10.54 -0.06
CA GLY A 55 -1.16 -11.70 0.58
C GLY A 55 0.03 -11.33 1.47
N LEU A 56 0.33 -12.20 2.43
CA LEU A 56 1.50 -12.02 3.29
C LEU A 56 2.77 -12.10 2.45
N HIS A 57 3.67 -11.14 2.67
CA HIS A 57 4.93 -11.08 1.92
C HIS A 57 6.02 -10.40 2.75
N ILE A 58 7.25 -10.64 2.37
CA ILE A 58 8.44 -10.11 3.02
C ILE A 58 9.21 -9.25 2.03
N GLN A 59 9.64 -8.07 2.47
CA GLN A 59 10.52 -7.20 1.70
C GLN A 59 11.83 -7.08 2.47
N PRO A 60 12.89 -7.80 2.04
CA PRO A 60 14.11 -7.87 2.86
C PRO A 60 14.95 -6.60 2.83
N ASP A 61 14.86 -5.80 1.79
CA ASP A 61 15.69 -4.62 1.55
C ASP A 61 14.91 -3.31 1.41
N GLN A 62 13.64 -3.34 1.74
CA GLN A 62 12.76 -2.16 1.70
C GLN A 62 11.88 -2.11 2.94
N GLN A 63 11.53 -0.90 3.34
CA GLN A 63 10.47 -0.68 4.31
C GLN A 63 9.32 0.06 3.65
N GLU A 64 8.14 -0.11 4.20
CA GLU A 64 6.91 0.42 3.63
C GLU A 64 6.11 1.14 4.68
N LEU A 65 5.69 2.36 4.36
CA LEU A 65 4.74 3.12 5.15
C LEU A 65 3.40 3.13 4.43
N LEU A 66 2.33 2.77 5.14
CA LEU A 66 0.97 2.89 4.64
C LEU A 66 0.22 3.89 5.52
N TYR A 67 -0.45 4.83 4.91
CA TYR A 67 -1.29 5.78 5.63
C TYR A 67 -2.73 5.64 5.17
N VAL A 68 -3.63 5.26 6.09
CA VAL A 68 -5.04 4.98 5.76
C VAL A 68 -5.79 6.29 5.56
N LEU A 69 -6.39 6.46 4.39
CA LEU A 69 -7.15 7.64 3.99
C LEU A 69 -8.64 7.47 4.17
N ALA A 70 -9.18 6.28 3.87
CA ALA A 70 -10.60 5.99 3.95
C ALA A 70 -10.83 4.49 4.10
N GLY A 71 -11.91 4.11 4.73
CA GLY A 71 -12.28 2.71 4.91
C GLY A 71 -11.70 2.09 6.17
N HIS A 72 -11.90 0.78 6.32
CA HIS A 72 -11.48 0.01 7.48
C HIS A 72 -10.90 -1.32 7.02
N GLY A 73 -9.90 -1.80 7.73
CA GLY A 73 -9.28 -3.07 7.39
C GLY A 73 -8.58 -3.70 8.57
N HIS A 74 -7.85 -4.78 8.27
CA HIS A 74 -6.99 -5.45 9.24
C HIS A 74 -5.61 -5.62 8.65
N PHE A 75 -4.61 -5.24 9.43
CA PHE A 75 -3.21 -5.38 9.05
C PHE A 75 -2.59 -6.50 9.86
N THR A 76 -1.91 -7.41 9.19
CA THR A 76 -1.21 -8.52 9.84
C THR A 76 0.29 -8.34 9.63
N ILE A 77 1.04 -8.39 10.72
CA ILE A 77 2.50 -8.31 10.68
C ILE A 77 3.08 -9.32 11.67
N ASP A 78 3.95 -10.18 11.16
CA ASP A 78 4.65 -11.21 11.95
C ASP A 78 3.69 -12.01 12.86
N GLY A 79 2.53 -12.37 12.31
CA GLY A 79 1.52 -13.17 13.00
C GLY A 79 0.55 -12.40 13.88
N GLU A 80 0.71 -11.10 14.02
CA GLU A 80 -0.21 -10.26 14.81
C GLU A 80 -1.12 -9.46 13.88
N THR A 81 -2.43 -9.50 14.13
CA THR A 81 -3.44 -8.80 13.33
C THR A 81 -4.06 -7.69 14.16
N SER A 82 -4.14 -6.51 13.58
CA SER A 82 -4.71 -5.33 14.22
C SER A 82 -5.68 -4.63 13.28
N PRO A 83 -6.78 -4.05 13.79
CA PRO A 83 -7.66 -3.24 12.96
C PRO A 83 -6.99 -1.91 12.60
N VAL A 84 -7.31 -1.42 11.41
CA VAL A 84 -6.82 -0.11 10.93
C VAL A 84 -7.99 0.73 10.43
N LYS A 85 -7.86 2.05 10.56
CA LYS A 85 -8.88 3.03 10.22
C LYS A 85 -8.22 4.31 9.69
N PRO A 86 -9.00 5.24 9.14
CA PRO A 86 -8.44 6.50 8.63
C PRO A 86 -7.60 7.22 9.69
N GLY A 87 -6.44 7.70 9.26
CA GLY A 87 -5.48 8.37 10.12
C GLY A 87 -4.39 7.46 10.69
N ASP A 88 -4.53 6.14 10.54
CA ASP A 88 -3.50 5.21 11.00
C ASP A 88 -2.32 5.21 10.04
N ALA A 89 -1.13 5.34 10.59
CA ALA A 89 0.12 5.13 9.88
C ALA A 89 0.68 3.77 10.27
N ILE A 90 0.97 2.96 9.26
CA ILE A 90 1.43 1.58 9.44
C ILE A 90 2.86 1.49 8.91
N LEU A 91 3.78 1.03 9.72
CA LEU A 91 5.17 0.88 9.29
C LEU A 91 5.54 -0.59 9.27
N ALA A 92 5.78 -1.10 8.06
CA ALA A 92 6.30 -2.44 7.84
C ALA A 92 7.80 -2.34 7.57
N ARG A 93 8.60 -2.66 8.58
CA ARG A 93 10.06 -2.60 8.49
C ARG A 93 10.59 -3.71 7.60
N ALA A 94 11.79 -3.50 7.06
CA ALA A 94 12.46 -4.51 6.25
C ALA A 94 12.54 -5.85 6.98
N GLY A 95 12.22 -6.93 6.28
CA GLY A 95 12.25 -8.28 6.84
C GLY A 95 10.95 -8.74 7.50
N ALA A 96 10.02 -7.83 7.77
CA ALA A 96 8.73 -8.22 8.34
C ALA A 96 7.87 -8.96 7.31
N ASN A 97 7.06 -9.90 7.80
CA ASN A 97 6.07 -10.60 6.97
C ASN A 97 4.71 -9.97 7.23
N PHE A 98 4.12 -9.33 6.21
CA PHE A 98 2.91 -8.54 6.43
C PHE A 98 1.93 -8.61 5.27
N GLY A 99 0.68 -8.26 5.57
CA GLY A 99 -0.40 -8.16 4.59
C GLY A 99 -1.53 -7.30 5.13
N LEU A 100 -2.43 -6.91 4.24
CA LEU A 100 -3.54 -6.01 4.55
C LEU A 100 -4.82 -6.58 3.94
N ALA A 101 -5.91 -6.53 4.69
CA ALA A 101 -7.23 -6.97 4.22
C ALA A 101 -8.25 -5.84 4.38
N ASN A 102 -9.08 -5.66 3.36
CA ASN A 102 -10.26 -4.79 3.46
C ASN A 102 -11.39 -5.59 4.07
N THR A 103 -11.71 -5.31 5.33
CA THR A 103 -12.77 -5.97 6.07
C THR A 103 -14.01 -5.10 6.22
N GLY A 104 -14.00 -3.91 5.61
CA GLY A 104 -15.15 -3.01 5.59
C GLY A 104 -16.10 -3.31 4.44
N GLN A 105 -17.16 -2.50 4.34
CA GLN A 105 -18.18 -2.63 3.29
C GLN A 105 -17.91 -1.72 2.10
N GLY A 106 -17.05 -0.75 2.25
CA GLY A 106 -16.63 0.15 1.19
C GLY A 106 -15.15 -0.03 0.83
N PRO A 107 -14.63 0.77 -0.10
CA PRO A 107 -13.22 0.69 -0.46
C PRO A 107 -12.32 1.11 0.69
N LEU A 108 -11.15 0.47 0.77
CA LEU A 108 -10.07 0.86 1.67
C LEU A 108 -9.03 1.59 0.83
N ARG A 109 -8.81 2.87 1.14
CA ARG A 109 -7.85 3.71 0.42
C ARG A 109 -6.70 4.08 1.34
N TYR A 110 -5.48 3.98 0.81
CA TYR A 110 -4.28 4.27 1.58
C TYR A 110 -3.15 4.75 0.67
N LEU A 111 -2.27 5.55 1.24
CA LEU A 111 -1.03 5.97 0.61
C LEU A 111 0.04 4.93 0.92
N VAL A 112 0.79 4.52 -0.10
CA VAL A 112 1.94 3.63 0.03
C VAL A 112 3.21 4.40 -0.27
N VAL A 113 4.17 4.33 0.64
CA VAL A 113 5.52 4.85 0.44
C VAL A 113 6.51 3.74 0.74
N LYS A 114 7.27 3.31 -0.26
CA LYS A 114 8.34 2.33 -0.07
C LYS A 114 9.70 3.00 -0.24
N CYS A 115 10.64 2.58 0.56
CA CYS A 115 11.98 3.13 0.56
C CYS A 115 13.02 2.02 0.73
N ARG A 116 14.10 2.08 -0.06
CA ARG A 116 15.24 1.18 0.14
C ARG A 116 15.91 1.47 1.47
N THR A 117 16.37 0.41 2.13
CA THR A 117 17.04 0.52 3.43
C THR A 117 18.55 0.66 3.31
N SER A 118 19.07 0.46 2.10
CA SER A 118 20.52 0.61 1.88
C SER A 118 20.84 0.81 0.41
#